data_14f0dfdd3a7396858c73b049784d417a
#
_entry.id   14f0dfdd3a7396858c73b049784d417a
#
_cell.length_a   1.000
_cell.length_b   1.000
_cell.length_c   1.000
_cell.angle_alpha   90.00
_cell.angle_beta   90.00
_cell.angle_gamma   90.00
#
_symmetry.space_group_name_H-M   'P 1'
#
loop_
_entity.id
_entity.type
_entity.pdbx_description
1 polymer ?
#
loop_
_entity_poly.entity_id
_entity_poly.type
_entity_poly.pdbx_seq_one_letter_code
_entity_poly.pdbx_strand_id
1 'polypeptide(L)'
;MTRAHRRRETALAVAAVLVGLLVLPAPPGSGVDAGFAQLDRYAALSPSAAARMIAAHPALELQVMDASPARVVSWWAAKDRRRQRALIRSSPGLIGDLDGVDYASRDAANRRQLRAELREERAAVAAHPGDADARNRLTALTAIHDALRPEPRADGTAAPERTLVSLTHRDPPLAAIAVGDLDTARQVTFTVPGMGTYTDDMQLWTETAQNVFDAQAAVGAPAAHAVVAWIGYRTPPPGVDATLGAYAERGAPLLASEIAGLHAARRGGDLSAVSVIAHSYGSTMAADALAARDLDIHAFVMLGSAGVEDGIADARDLHARHVYAGEAADDDEASWGRLSRQDPRAPGFGATVIAVDGDPAHGLLPVTGHAPVLHSPWNDDPDSRAWSTISDPAQRAAEFQAHEETYGYLDAGTESLRNAAIATTPHATAVLDRAGG
;
A
#
# COMPACT_ATOMS: atom_id res chain seq x y z
N MET A 1 -36.97 -3.40 -16.40
CA MET A 1 -36.07 -4.48 -15.90
C MET A 1 -35.88 -5.47 -17.05
N THR A 2 -34.78 -5.35 -17.76
CA THR A 2 -34.55 -5.99 -19.06
C THR A 2 -33.90 -7.37 -18.90
N ARG A 3 -34.18 -8.27 -19.86
CA ARG A 3 -33.74 -9.68 -19.90
C ARG A 3 -32.21 -9.95 -19.71
N ALA A 4 -31.38 -8.93 -19.73
CA ALA A 4 -29.91 -9.05 -19.54
C ALA A 4 -29.52 -9.28 -18.07
N HIS A 5 -30.27 -8.72 -17.12
CA HIS A 5 -29.96 -8.86 -15.67
C HIS A 5 -30.21 -10.30 -15.17
N ARG A 6 -31.18 -11.01 -15.71
CA ARG A 6 -31.47 -12.41 -15.33
C ARG A 6 -30.46 -13.45 -15.81
N ARG A 7 -29.63 -13.13 -16.83
CA ARG A 7 -28.62 -14.08 -17.32
C ARG A 7 -27.29 -14.06 -16.52
N ARG A 8 -27.01 -12.96 -15.79
CA ARG A 8 -25.83 -12.89 -14.91
C ARG A 8 -26.09 -13.55 -13.55
N GLU A 9 -27.28 -13.44 -13.01
CA GLU A 9 -27.65 -14.11 -11.75
C GLU A 9 -27.74 -15.63 -11.85
N THR A 10 -28.07 -16.18 -13.02
CA THR A 10 -28.14 -17.63 -13.24
C THR A 10 -26.75 -18.28 -13.42
N ALA A 11 -25.72 -17.53 -13.83
CA ALA A 11 -24.36 -18.05 -13.95
C ALA A 11 -23.64 -18.12 -12.59
N LEU A 12 -24.00 -17.27 -11.63
CA LEU A 12 -23.44 -17.27 -10.27
C LEU A 12 -24.11 -18.29 -9.34
N ALA A 13 -25.36 -18.69 -9.60
CA ALA A 13 -26.08 -19.63 -8.76
C ALA A 13 -25.78 -21.12 -9.07
N VAL A 14 -25.16 -21.43 -10.20
CA VAL A 14 -24.81 -22.83 -10.58
C VAL A 14 -23.42 -23.23 -10.07
N ALA A 15 -22.57 -22.28 -9.69
CA ALA A 15 -21.24 -22.57 -9.12
C ALA A 15 -21.28 -22.93 -7.61
N ALA A 16 -22.41 -22.71 -6.92
CA ALA A 16 -22.50 -22.88 -5.45
C ALA A 16 -23.06 -24.25 -5.00
N VAL A 17 -23.40 -25.17 -5.86
CA VAL A 17 -24.13 -26.42 -5.48
C VAL A 17 -23.35 -27.72 -5.75
N LEU A 18 -22.10 -27.67 -6.24
CA LEU A 18 -21.32 -28.88 -6.54
C LEU A 18 -19.95 -28.93 -5.85
N VAL A 19 -19.85 -28.55 -4.57
CA VAL A 19 -18.66 -28.80 -3.75
C VAL A 19 -19.06 -29.59 -2.49
N GLY A 20 -19.53 -30.78 -2.71
CA GLY A 20 -19.81 -31.81 -1.69
C GLY A 20 -19.04 -33.12 -1.97
N LEU A 21 -17.85 -33.05 -2.61
CA LEU A 21 -16.95 -34.18 -2.71
C LEU A 21 -15.80 -33.93 -1.71
N LEU A 22 -15.63 -34.91 -0.82
CA LEU A 22 -14.46 -35.00 0.07
C LEU A 22 -13.16 -34.80 -0.76
N VAL A 23 -12.68 -33.60 -0.85
CA VAL A 23 -11.32 -33.31 -1.28
C VAL A 23 -10.46 -33.50 -0.05
N LEU A 24 -9.83 -34.66 0.09
CA LEU A 24 -8.68 -34.80 0.96
C LEU A 24 -7.69 -33.69 0.58
N PRO A 25 -7.17 -32.92 1.55
CA PRO A 25 -6.20 -31.90 1.22
C PRO A 25 -5.03 -32.56 0.51
N ALA A 26 -4.76 -32.10 -0.73
CA ALA A 26 -3.56 -32.51 -1.44
C ALA A 26 -2.32 -32.19 -0.56
N PRO A 27 -1.27 -33.02 -0.56
CA PRO A 27 -0.09 -32.71 0.22
C PRO A 27 0.44 -31.32 -0.17
N PRO A 28 0.85 -30.49 0.82
CA PRO A 28 1.31 -29.14 0.54
C PRO A 28 2.47 -29.16 -0.46
N GLY A 29 2.29 -28.51 -1.60
CA GLY A 29 3.28 -28.39 -2.68
C GLY A 29 2.91 -29.03 -4.02
N SER A 30 2.07 -30.06 -4.07
CA SER A 30 1.78 -30.77 -5.34
C SER A 30 0.95 -29.92 -6.34
N GLY A 31 0.04 -29.10 -5.87
CA GLY A 31 -0.76 -28.20 -6.71
C GLY A 31 0.06 -27.01 -7.25
N VAL A 32 0.87 -26.40 -6.39
CA VAL A 32 1.74 -25.27 -6.72
C VAL A 32 2.79 -25.65 -7.78
N ASP A 33 3.47 -26.78 -7.61
CA ASP A 33 4.49 -27.24 -8.56
C ASP A 33 3.88 -27.58 -9.92
N ALA A 34 2.71 -28.18 -9.94
CA ALA A 34 1.94 -28.40 -11.16
C ALA A 34 1.54 -27.09 -11.84
N GLY A 35 1.13 -26.09 -11.06
CA GLY A 35 0.81 -24.74 -11.52
C GLY A 35 2.00 -24.06 -12.18
N PHE A 36 3.16 -24.05 -11.54
CA PHE A 36 4.39 -23.49 -12.11
C PHE A 36 4.83 -24.23 -13.39
N ALA A 37 4.77 -25.56 -13.41
CA ALA A 37 5.09 -26.34 -14.60
C ALA A 37 4.12 -26.04 -15.76
N GLN A 38 2.86 -25.71 -15.46
CA GLN A 38 1.88 -25.34 -16.47
C GLN A 38 2.14 -23.93 -17.00
N LEU A 39 2.48 -22.97 -16.15
CA LEU A 39 2.92 -21.63 -16.57
C LEU A 39 4.15 -21.71 -17.48
N ASP A 40 5.13 -22.54 -17.14
CA ASP A 40 6.33 -22.73 -17.95
C ASP A 40 6.00 -23.29 -19.34
N ARG A 41 5.03 -24.20 -19.45
CA ARG A 41 4.54 -24.69 -20.76
C ARG A 41 3.85 -23.58 -21.56
N TYR A 42 3.01 -22.76 -20.90
CA TYR A 42 2.31 -21.68 -21.58
C TYR A 42 3.27 -20.56 -22.02
N ALA A 43 4.30 -20.26 -21.24
CA ALA A 43 5.32 -19.28 -21.60
C ALA A 43 6.11 -19.67 -22.88
N ALA A 44 6.08 -20.92 -23.29
CA ALA A 44 6.68 -21.38 -24.55
C ALA A 44 5.80 -21.09 -25.78
N LEU A 45 4.53 -20.71 -25.58
CA LEU A 45 3.59 -20.35 -26.62
C LEU A 45 3.80 -18.87 -27.07
N SER A 46 3.08 -18.46 -28.13
CA SER A 46 2.97 -17.03 -28.42
C SER A 46 2.24 -16.30 -27.25
N PRO A 47 2.55 -15.03 -26.99
CA PRO A 47 1.94 -14.31 -25.86
C PRO A 47 0.39 -14.34 -25.86
N SER A 48 -0.24 -14.23 -27.03
CA SER A 48 -1.69 -14.29 -27.16
C SER A 48 -2.27 -15.70 -26.94
N ALA A 49 -1.54 -16.74 -27.33
CA ALA A 49 -1.96 -18.11 -27.06
C ALA A 49 -1.81 -18.45 -25.57
N ALA A 50 -0.70 -18.05 -24.94
CA ALA A 50 -0.47 -18.22 -23.53
C ALA A 50 -1.53 -17.50 -22.69
N ALA A 51 -1.83 -16.24 -23.00
CA ALA A 51 -2.87 -15.46 -22.30
C ALA A 51 -4.25 -16.15 -22.38
N ARG A 52 -4.64 -16.64 -23.57
CA ARG A 52 -5.90 -17.41 -23.71
C ARG A 52 -5.91 -18.69 -22.87
N MET A 53 -4.77 -19.41 -22.82
CA MET A 53 -4.68 -20.65 -22.04
C MET A 53 -4.78 -20.38 -20.53
N ILE A 54 -4.18 -19.29 -20.05
CA ILE A 54 -4.26 -18.88 -18.65
C ILE A 54 -5.70 -18.45 -18.31
N ALA A 55 -6.31 -17.62 -19.12
CA ALA A 55 -7.71 -17.20 -18.94
C ALA A 55 -8.70 -18.38 -18.96
N ALA A 56 -8.40 -19.44 -19.70
CA ALA A 56 -9.20 -20.68 -19.73
C ALA A 56 -9.00 -21.55 -18.47
N HIS A 57 -8.01 -21.27 -17.62
CA HIS A 57 -7.68 -22.06 -16.44
C HIS A 57 -7.54 -21.19 -15.19
N PRO A 58 -8.64 -20.57 -14.70
CA PRO A 58 -8.57 -19.65 -13.55
C PRO A 58 -8.05 -20.31 -12.27
N ALA A 59 -8.21 -21.63 -12.11
CA ALA A 59 -7.62 -22.37 -11.00
C ALA A 59 -6.09 -22.35 -10.99
N LEU A 60 -5.44 -22.13 -12.14
CA LEU A 60 -3.99 -22.03 -12.25
C LEU A 60 -3.46 -20.79 -11.51
N GLU A 61 -4.15 -19.66 -11.66
CA GLU A 61 -3.80 -18.42 -10.98
C GLU A 61 -3.85 -18.61 -9.46
N LEU A 62 -4.97 -19.15 -8.94
CA LEU A 62 -5.13 -19.44 -7.52
C LEU A 62 -4.04 -20.39 -7.00
N GLN A 63 -3.72 -21.46 -7.75
CA GLN A 63 -2.69 -22.42 -7.36
C GLN A 63 -1.30 -21.77 -7.24
N VAL A 64 -0.97 -20.84 -8.12
CA VAL A 64 0.33 -20.17 -8.14
C VAL A 64 0.41 -19.07 -7.11
N MET A 65 -0.66 -18.31 -6.92
CA MET A 65 -0.74 -17.26 -5.89
C MET A 65 -0.70 -17.82 -4.45
N ASP A 66 -1.05 -19.09 -4.28
CA ASP A 66 -0.97 -19.80 -2.99
C ASP A 66 0.48 -20.29 -2.66
N ALA A 67 1.43 -20.04 -3.55
CA ALA A 67 2.82 -20.42 -3.35
C ALA A 67 3.49 -19.54 -2.30
N SER A 68 4.29 -20.15 -1.41
CA SER A 68 5.12 -19.35 -0.52
C SER A 68 6.11 -18.48 -1.32
N PRO A 69 6.40 -17.24 -0.87
CA PRO A 69 7.34 -16.37 -1.56
C PRO A 69 8.71 -17.00 -1.80
N ALA A 70 9.23 -17.80 -0.88
CA ALA A 70 10.49 -18.53 -1.05
C ALA A 70 10.43 -19.55 -2.21
N ARG A 71 9.27 -20.15 -2.45
CA ARG A 71 9.07 -21.07 -3.57
C ARG A 71 9.03 -20.30 -4.89
N VAL A 72 8.38 -19.14 -4.91
CA VAL A 72 8.36 -18.22 -6.06
C VAL A 72 9.77 -17.78 -6.43
N VAL A 73 10.56 -17.30 -5.44
CA VAL A 73 11.98 -16.93 -5.65
C VAL A 73 12.74 -18.04 -6.36
N SER A 74 12.64 -19.27 -5.84
CA SER A 74 13.35 -20.43 -6.41
C SER A 74 12.90 -20.73 -7.84
N TRP A 75 11.60 -20.70 -8.10
CA TRP A 75 11.03 -20.92 -9.43
C TRP A 75 11.44 -19.81 -10.40
N TRP A 76 11.38 -18.55 -9.98
CA TRP A 76 11.71 -17.40 -10.81
C TRP A 76 13.20 -17.32 -11.15
N ALA A 77 14.07 -17.52 -10.17
CA ALA A 77 15.52 -17.50 -10.34
C ALA A 77 16.03 -18.63 -11.26
N ALA A 78 15.30 -19.75 -11.35
CA ALA A 78 15.62 -20.83 -12.28
C ALA A 78 15.34 -20.50 -13.76
N LYS A 79 14.75 -19.33 -14.06
CA LYS A 79 14.43 -18.91 -15.42
C LYS A 79 15.53 -18.05 -16.01
N ASP A 80 15.85 -18.28 -17.29
CA ASP A 80 16.63 -17.33 -18.06
C ASP A 80 15.80 -16.06 -18.37
N ARG A 81 16.48 -14.96 -18.71
CA ARG A 81 15.84 -13.67 -19.01
C ARG A 81 14.83 -13.74 -20.16
N ARG A 82 15.00 -14.68 -21.10
CA ARG A 82 14.05 -14.86 -22.22
C ARG A 82 12.72 -15.41 -21.71
N ARG A 83 12.76 -16.40 -20.84
CA ARG A 83 11.58 -17.02 -20.21
C ARG A 83 10.88 -16.05 -19.26
N GLN A 84 11.64 -15.33 -18.42
CA GLN A 84 11.09 -14.27 -17.57
C GLN A 84 10.31 -13.25 -18.40
N ARG A 85 10.91 -12.72 -19.48
CA ARG A 85 10.20 -11.79 -20.38
C ARG A 85 8.99 -12.41 -21.08
N ALA A 86 9.02 -13.70 -21.38
CA ALA A 86 7.87 -14.39 -21.97
C ALA A 86 6.70 -14.43 -20.97
N LEU A 87 6.95 -14.78 -19.70
CA LEU A 87 5.97 -14.78 -18.62
C LEU A 87 5.39 -13.39 -18.36
N ILE A 88 6.22 -12.36 -18.27
CA ILE A 88 5.79 -10.95 -18.13
C ILE A 88 4.86 -10.55 -19.28
N ARG A 89 5.12 -11.00 -20.50
CA ARG A 89 4.27 -10.65 -21.66
C ARG A 89 2.96 -11.39 -21.71
N SER A 90 2.96 -12.66 -21.28
CA SER A 90 1.78 -13.54 -21.39
C SER A 90 0.85 -13.48 -20.18
N SER A 91 1.38 -13.15 -19.00
CA SER A 91 0.67 -13.17 -17.72
C SER A 91 1.07 -11.99 -16.84
N PRO A 92 0.93 -10.75 -17.34
CA PRO A 92 1.44 -9.60 -16.62
C PRO A 92 0.83 -9.46 -15.23
N GLY A 93 -0.48 -9.62 -15.07
CA GLY A 93 -1.15 -9.53 -13.78
C GLY A 93 -0.65 -10.56 -12.77
N LEU A 94 -0.51 -11.82 -13.20
CA LEU A 94 -0.01 -12.85 -12.32
C LEU A 94 1.43 -12.60 -11.88
N ILE A 95 2.33 -12.25 -12.82
CA ILE A 95 3.75 -12.02 -12.49
C ILE A 95 3.95 -10.75 -11.68
N GLY A 96 3.13 -9.73 -11.92
CA GLY A 96 3.19 -8.44 -11.22
C GLY A 96 2.78 -8.54 -9.75
N ASP A 97 1.85 -9.44 -9.43
CA ASP A 97 1.33 -9.63 -8.06
C ASP A 97 1.96 -10.82 -7.33
N LEU A 98 2.89 -11.54 -7.96
CA LEU A 98 3.45 -12.76 -7.38
C LEU A 98 4.63 -12.44 -6.45
N ASP A 99 4.39 -12.55 -5.15
CA ASP A 99 5.38 -12.30 -4.10
C ASP A 99 6.61 -13.22 -4.22
N GLY A 100 7.79 -12.61 -4.30
CA GLY A 100 9.08 -13.32 -4.51
C GLY A 100 9.65 -13.19 -5.92
N VAL A 101 8.92 -12.62 -6.87
CA VAL A 101 9.49 -12.12 -8.14
C VAL A 101 10.24 -10.83 -7.83
N ASP A 102 11.39 -10.59 -8.47
CA ASP A 102 12.14 -9.33 -8.32
C ASP A 102 11.30 -8.10 -8.73
N TYR A 103 11.50 -6.98 -8.07
CA TYR A 103 10.63 -5.83 -8.21
C TYR A 103 10.74 -5.15 -9.59
N ALA A 104 11.90 -5.18 -10.22
CA ALA A 104 12.04 -4.71 -11.60
C ALA A 104 11.17 -5.53 -12.57
N SER A 105 11.05 -6.83 -12.36
CA SER A 105 10.17 -7.70 -13.15
C SER A 105 8.69 -7.50 -12.83
N ARG A 106 8.35 -7.31 -11.54
CA ARG A 106 6.98 -6.95 -11.11
C ARG A 106 6.56 -5.62 -11.74
N ASP A 107 7.39 -4.59 -11.68
CA ASP A 107 7.12 -3.29 -12.30
C ASP A 107 6.87 -3.40 -13.81
N ALA A 108 7.75 -4.12 -14.52
CA ALA A 108 7.58 -4.32 -15.95
C ALA A 108 6.24 -5.01 -16.30
N ALA A 109 5.82 -5.96 -15.48
CA ALA A 109 4.57 -6.68 -15.61
C ALA A 109 3.37 -5.79 -15.28
N ASN A 110 3.38 -5.14 -14.11
CA ASN A 110 2.30 -4.27 -13.63
C ASN A 110 2.09 -3.05 -14.52
N ARG A 111 3.15 -2.40 -14.98
CA ARG A 111 3.03 -1.30 -15.98
C ARG A 111 2.46 -1.78 -17.31
N ARG A 112 2.75 -3.00 -17.71
CA ARG A 112 2.15 -3.59 -18.92
C ARG A 112 0.66 -3.81 -18.74
N GLN A 113 0.25 -4.35 -17.61
CA GLN A 113 -1.15 -4.56 -17.24
C GLN A 113 -1.89 -3.22 -17.14
N LEU A 114 -1.37 -2.26 -16.38
CA LEU A 114 -1.95 -0.93 -16.23
C LEU A 114 -2.25 -0.28 -17.58
N ARG A 115 -1.28 -0.34 -18.52
CA ARG A 115 -1.51 0.19 -19.88
C ARG A 115 -2.60 -0.56 -20.65
N ALA A 116 -2.80 -1.85 -20.41
CA ALA A 116 -3.86 -2.62 -21.06
C ALA A 116 -5.22 -2.25 -20.47
N GLU A 117 -5.34 -2.24 -19.15
CA GLU A 117 -6.58 -1.88 -18.44
C GLU A 117 -6.99 -0.43 -18.70
N LEU A 118 -6.05 0.53 -18.70
CA LEU A 118 -6.36 1.92 -19.08
C LEU A 118 -6.95 2.05 -20.49
N ARG A 119 -6.48 1.25 -21.47
CA ARG A 119 -7.05 1.28 -22.82
C ARG A 119 -8.45 0.68 -22.85
N GLU A 120 -8.65 -0.41 -22.12
CA GLU A 120 -9.94 -1.12 -22.02
C GLU A 120 -11.00 -0.24 -21.37
N GLU A 121 -10.69 0.34 -20.20
CA GLU A 121 -11.63 1.20 -19.48
C GLU A 121 -11.93 2.52 -20.23
N ARG A 122 -10.94 3.12 -20.89
CA ARG A 122 -11.20 4.28 -21.76
C ARG A 122 -12.16 3.94 -22.89
N ALA A 123 -12.04 2.75 -23.48
CA ALA A 123 -12.95 2.30 -24.52
C ALA A 123 -14.35 1.99 -23.94
N ALA A 124 -14.43 1.39 -22.74
CA ALA A 124 -15.69 1.12 -22.06
C ALA A 124 -16.45 2.40 -21.72
N VAL A 125 -15.77 3.40 -21.14
CA VAL A 125 -16.35 4.72 -20.82
C VAL A 125 -16.78 5.46 -22.09
N ALA A 126 -15.99 5.39 -23.18
CA ALA A 126 -16.37 6.00 -24.45
C ALA A 126 -17.61 5.35 -25.07
N ALA A 127 -17.75 4.03 -24.93
CA ALA A 127 -18.93 3.28 -25.42
C ALA A 127 -20.16 3.48 -24.53
N HIS A 128 -19.97 3.61 -23.22
CA HIS A 128 -21.03 3.74 -22.22
C HIS A 128 -20.71 4.84 -21.19
N PRO A 129 -20.87 6.13 -21.55
CA PRO A 129 -20.50 7.24 -20.66
C PRO A 129 -21.28 7.29 -19.34
N GLY A 130 -22.42 6.63 -19.25
CA GLY A 130 -23.25 6.49 -18.03
C GLY A 130 -22.78 5.40 -17.07
N ASP A 131 -21.83 4.54 -17.45
CA ASP A 131 -21.33 3.47 -16.61
C ASP A 131 -20.43 4.04 -15.51
N ALA A 132 -20.94 4.06 -14.27
CA ALA A 132 -20.24 4.61 -13.12
C ALA A 132 -19.05 3.73 -12.71
N ASP A 133 -19.20 2.41 -12.79
CA ASP A 133 -18.14 1.47 -12.36
C ASP A 133 -16.93 1.60 -13.30
N ALA A 134 -17.15 1.66 -14.62
CA ALA A 134 -16.09 1.88 -15.59
C ALA A 134 -15.38 3.23 -15.39
N ARG A 135 -16.13 4.30 -15.06
CA ARG A 135 -15.53 5.62 -14.77
C ARG A 135 -14.68 5.59 -13.50
N ASN A 136 -15.20 5.02 -12.40
CA ASN A 136 -14.48 4.92 -11.13
C ASN A 136 -13.19 4.10 -11.31
N ARG A 137 -13.28 2.98 -12.02
CA ARG A 137 -12.11 2.17 -12.33
C ARG A 137 -11.09 2.92 -13.19
N LEU A 138 -11.54 3.66 -14.20
CA LEU A 138 -10.67 4.50 -15.03
C LEU A 138 -9.98 5.60 -14.19
N THR A 139 -10.70 6.22 -13.25
CA THR A 139 -10.14 7.21 -12.33
C THR A 139 -9.02 6.61 -11.49
N ALA A 140 -9.26 5.48 -10.84
CA ALA A 140 -8.26 4.78 -10.03
C ALA A 140 -7.01 4.38 -10.85
N LEU A 141 -7.20 3.78 -12.03
CA LEU A 141 -6.09 3.41 -12.92
C LEU A 141 -5.31 4.63 -13.43
N THR A 142 -5.99 5.77 -13.62
CA THR A 142 -5.34 7.03 -14.04
C THR A 142 -4.52 7.59 -12.88
N ALA A 143 -5.03 7.57 -11.65
CA ALA A 143 -4.29 8.00 -10.46
C ALA A 143 -3.02 7.16 -10.25
N ILE A 144 -3.10 5.82 -10.40
CA ILE A 144 -1.91 4.94 -10.36
C ILE A 144 -0.91 5.32 -11.46
N HIS A 145 -1.40 5.55 -12.69
CA HIS A 145 -0.52 5.90 -13.80
C HIS A 145 0.21 7.23 -13.59
N ASP A 146 -0.50 8.23 -13.05
CA ASP A 146 0.07 9.56 -12.83
C ASP A 146 1.02 9.55 -11.61
N ALA A 147 0.70 8.80 -10.57
CA ALA A 147 1.57 8.57 -9.42
C ALA A 147 2.93 7.93 -9.76
N LEU A 148 3.04 7.24 -10.89
CA LEU A 148 4.31 6.66 -11.37
C LEU A 148 5.26 7.67 -12.02
N ARG A 149 4.86 8.94 -12.12
CA ARG A 149 5.71 10.02 -12.63
C ARG A 149 6.19 10.85 -11.46
N PRO A 150 7.48 10.80 -11.11
CA PRO A 150 7.99 11.66 -10.06
C PRO A 150 7.91 13.12 -10.46
N GLU A 151 7.52 13.97 -9.51
CA GLU A 151 7.56 15.42 -9.70
C GLU A 151 9.03 15.92 -9.78
N PRO A 152 9.30 16.92 -10.61
CA PRO A 152 10.63 17.56 -10.64
C PRO A 152 10.97 18.13 -9.27
N ARG A 153 12.18 17.87 -8.77
CA ARG A 153 12.63 18.45 -7.50
C ARG A 153 13.01 19.90 -7.66
N ALA A 154 12.65 20.73 -6.69
CA ALA A 154 12.92 22.16 -6.69
C ALA A 154 14.43 22.48 -6.72
N ASP A 155 15.26 21.62 -6.16
CA ASP A 155 16.73 21.74 -6.12
C ASP A 155 17.42 21.22 -7.40
N GLY A 156 16.66 20.76 -8.39
CA GLY A 156 17.16 20.21 -9.65
C GLY A 156 17.83 18.84 -9.54
N THR A 157 17.80 18.19 -8.39
CA THR A 157 18.27 16.81 -8.25
C THR A 157 17.32 15.83 -8.93
N ALA A 158 17.84 14.67 -9.33
CA ALA A 158 17.00 13.62 -9.90
C ALA A 158 16.03 13.10 -8.84
N ALA A 159 14.74 13.08 -9.17
CA ALA A 159 13.75 12.43 -8.33
C ALA A 159 14.00 10.91 -8.25
N PRO A 160 13.73 10.27 -7.11
CA PRO A 160 13.87 8.83 -6.98
C PRO A 160 12.95 8.09 -7.95
N GLU A 161 13.39 6.93 -8.41
CA GLU A 161 12.58 6.07 -9.29
C GLU A 161 11.30 5.62 -8.56
N ARG A 162 10.20 5.53 -9.31
CA ARG A 162 8.92 4.99 -8.81
C ARG A 162 8.63 3.66 -9.48
N THR A 163 8.43 2.62 -8.66
CA THR A 163 8.21 1.23 -9.06
C THR A 163 6.78 0.81 -8.74
N LEU A 164 6.03 0.29 -9.72
CA LEU A 164 4.70 -0.29 -9.47
C LEU A 164 4.84 -1.69 -8.90
N VAL A 165 4.80 -1.77 -7.58
CA VAL A 165 5.07 -2.98 -6.77
C VAL A 165 3.98 -4.03 -6.95
N SER A 166 2.72 -3.61 -6.90
CA SER A 166 1.56 -4.48 -7.11
C SER A 166 0.44 -3.73 -7.81
N LEU A 167 -0.40 -4.47 -8.55
CA LEU A 167 -1.62 -3.98 -9.19
C LEU A 167 -2.62 -5.12 -9.30
N THR A 168 -3.63 -5.13 -8.45
CA THR A 168 -4.63 -6.20 -8.44
C THR A 168 -5.68 -6.00 -9.52
N HIS A 169 -6.25 -7.12 -10.00
CA HIS A 169 -7.42 -7.11 -10.90
C HIS A 169 -8.76 -6.90 -10.17
N ARG A 170 -8.74 -6.55 -8.89
CA ARG A 170 -9.96 -6.33 -8.09
C ARG A 170 -10.69 -5.07 -8.54
N ASP A 171 -11.91 -4.92 -8.11
CA ASP A 171 -12.72 -3.72 -8.30
C ASP A 171 -13.11 -3.14 -6.93
N PRO A 172 -12.63 -1.94 -6.59
CA PRO A 172 -11.60 -1.15 -7.30
C PRO A 172 -10.23 -1.86 -7.32
N PRO A 173 -9.32 -1.51 -8.26
CA PRO A 173 -7.96 -2.03 -8.25
C PRO A 173 -7.25 -1.56 -7.00
N LEU A 174 -6.44 -2.42 -6.40
CA LEU A 174 -5.53 -2.06 -5.31
C LEU A 174 -4.11 -2.01 -5.88
N ALA A 175 -3.27 -1.12 -5.35
CA ALA A 175 -1.91 -0.96 -5.86
C ALA A 175 -0.93 -0.54 -4.76
N ALA A 176 0.35 -0.80 -5.01
CA ALA A 176 1.44 -0.28 -4.23
C ALA A 176 2.52 0.32 -5.15
N ILE A 177 3.04 1.49 -4.77
CA ILE A 177 4.12 2.17 -5.51
C ILE A 177 5.28 2.41 -4.55
N ALA A 178 6.47 1.98 -4.92
CA ALA A 178 7.67 2.31 -4.18
C ALA A 178 8.34 3.57 -4.75
N VAL A 179 8.84 4.40 -3.84
CA VAL A 179 9.78 5.49 -4.06
C VAL A 179 11.16 4.94 -3.69
N GLY A 180 12.07 4.87 -4.65
CA GLY A 180 13.36 4.18 -4.52
C GLY A 180 13.32 2.73 -5.04
N ASP A 181 14.47 2.10 -5.11
CA ASP A 181 14.66 0.76 -5.68
C ASP A 181 14.58 -0.34 -4.62
N LEU A 182 13.49 -1.11 -4.62
CA LEU A 182 13.28 -2.22 -3.67
C LEU A 182 14.25 -3.39 -3.88
N ASP A 183 14.78 -3.57 -5.09
CA ASP A 183 15.72 -4.67 -5.37
C ASP A 183 17.10 -4.42 -4.74
N THR A 184 17.44 -3.17 -4.44
CA THR A 184 18.73 -2.79 -3.85
C THR A 184 18.62 -2.10 -2.49
N ALA A 185 17.44 -1.66 -2.06
CA ALA A 185 17.24 -0.93 -0.80
C ALA A 185 17.74 -1.73 0.40
N ARG A 186 18.46 -1.08 1.29
CA ARG A 186 18.92 -1.64 2.58
C ARG A 186 17.92 -1.40 3.71
N GLN A 187 17.06 -0.42 3.53
CA GLN A 187 15.98 -0.06 4.43
C GLN A 187 14.71 0.15 3.61
N VAL A 188 13.60 -0.44 4.04
CA VAL A 188 12.30 -0.29 3.40
C VAL A 188 11.25 0.08 4.43
N THR A 189 10.44 1.10 4.11
CA THR A 189 9.32 1.53 4.96
C THR A 189 8.01 1.43 4.17
N PHE A 190 7.00 0.78 4.74
CA PHE A 190 5.64 0.77 4.19
C PHE A 190 4.83 1.89 4.82
N THR A 191 4.16 2.71 4.01
CA THR A 191 3.15 3.65 4.48
C THR A 191 1.76 3.07 4.23
N VAL A 192 0.96 2.95 5.29
CA VAL A 192 -0.35 2.28 5.29
C VAL A 192 -1.45 3.30 5.58
N PRO A 193 -2.40 3.49 4.65
CA PRO A 193 -3.44 4.50 4.80
C PRO A 193 -4.57 4.05 5.72
N GLY A 194 -5.31 5.04 6.21
CA GLY A 194 -6.52 4.88 7.01
C GLY A 194 -7.82 4.86 6.20
N MET A 195 -8.91 5.07 6.91
CA MET A 195 -10.27 5.20 6.40
C MET A 195 -10.34 6.22 5.26
N GLY A 196 -11.14 5.93 4.24
CA GLY A 196 -11.44 6.87 3.16
C GLY A 196 -10.33 7.10 2.13
N THR A 197 -9.15 6.50 2.31
CA THR A 197 -8.08 6.57 1.30
C THR A 197 -8.24 5.41 0.32
N TYR A 198 -8.52 5.74 -0.92
CA TYR A 198 -8.75 4.76 -1.99
C TYR A 198 -7.67 4.84 -3.07
N THR A 199 -7.76 4.01 -4.08
CA THR A 199 -6.75 3.95 -5.15
C THR A 199 -6.76 5.18 -6.06
N ASP A 200 -7.85 5.92 -6.11
CA ASP A 200 -7.91 7.24 -6.76
C ASP A 200 -7.10 8.32 -6.02
N ASP A 201 -6.74 8.08 -4.74
CA ASP A 201 -5.81 8.91 -3.97
C ASP A 201 -4.34 8.47 -4.13
N MET A 202 -4.02 7.52 -5.02
CA MET A 202 -2.67 6.95 -5.14
C MET A 202 -1.61 8.01 -5.40
N GLN A 203 -1.94 9.08 -6.10
CA GLN A 203 -1.00 10.17 -6.36
C GLN A 203 -0.60 10.86 -5.04
N LEU A 204 -1.60 11.26 -4.23
CA LEU A 204 -1.37 11.88 -2.92
C LEU A 204 -0.65 10.92 -1.96
N TRP A 205 -1.04 9.64 -1.96
CA TRP A 205 -0.40 8.65 -1.11
C TRP A 205 1.05 8.35 -1.52
N THR A 206 1.38 8.48 -2.80
CA THR A 206 2.77 8.37 -3.28
C THR A 206 3.61 9.59 -2.90
N GLU A 207 3.02 10.79 -2.86
CA GLU A 207 3.69 11.98 -2.31
C GLU A 207 3.93 11.84 -0.81
N THR A 208 2.99 11.25 -0.07
CA THR A 208 3.22 10.88 1.34
C THR A 208 4.46 9.99 1.50
N ALA A 209 4.60 8.98 0.64
CA ALA A 209 5.79 8.12 0.63
C ALA A 209 7.07 8.88 0.21
N GLN A 210 6.96 9.86 -0.70
CA GLN A 210 8.05 10.73 -1.08
C GLN A 210 8.53 11.61 0.08
N ASN A 211 7.58 12.20 0.84
CA ASN A 211 7.91 12.99 2.03
C ASN A 211 8.66 12.14 3.08
N VAL A 212 8.19 10.91 3.32
CA VAL A 212 8.89 9.98 4.23
C VAL A 212 10.28 9.62 3.70
N PHE A 213 10.42 9.36 2.39
CA PHE A 213 11.71 9.06 1.77
C PHE A 213 12.71 10.21 1.96
N ASP A 214 12.29 11.44 1.70
CA ASP A 214 13.15 12.62 1.83
C ASP A 214 13.48 12.92 3.29
N ALA A 215 12.53 12.75 4.21
CA ALA A 215 12.76 12.92 5.63
C ALA A 215 13.73 11.84 6.19
N GLN A 216 13.62 10.59 5.75
CA GLN A 216 14.57 9.53 6.10
C GLN A 216 15.99 9.83 5.59
N ALA A 217 16.11 10.33 4.37
CA ALA A 217 17.41 10.78 3.85
C ALA A 217 18.00 11.92 4.70
N ALA A 218 17.18 12.88 5.12
CA ALA A 218 17.61 14.01 5.95
C ALA A 218 18.08 13.60 7.35
N VAL A 219 17.56 12.50 7.91
CA VAL A 219 18.01 11.95 9.21
C VAL A 219 19.09 10.87 9.06
N GLY A 220 19.63 10.69 7.87
CA GLY A 220 20.78 9.84 7.59
C GLY A 220 20.46 8.40 7.19
N ALA A 221 19.30 8.12 6.64
CA ALA A 221 19.03 6.83 6.01
C ALA A 221 20.07 6.50 4.93
N PRO A 222 20.40 5.22 4.70
CA PRO A 222 21.33 4.85 3.63
C PRO A 222 20.81 5.35 2.28
N ALA A 223 21.72 5.73 1.37
CA ALA A 223 21.32 6.18 0.02
C ALA A 223 20.43 5.16 -0.72
N ALA A 224 20.67 3.88 -0.47
CA ALA A 224 19.81 2.78 -0.95
C ALA A 224 18.72 2.49 0.10
N HIS A 225 17.70 3.33 0.18
CA HIS A 225 16.47 3.08 0.94
C HIS A 225 15.27 3.24 0.01
N ALA A 226 14.11 2.76 0.44
CA ALA A 226 12.87 2.88 -0.29
C ALA A 226 11.67 3.02 0.65
N VAL A 227 10.63 3.70 0.16
CA VAL A 227 9.34 3.84 0.87
C VAL A 227 8.22 3.39 -0.04
N VAL A 228 7.32 2.54 0.45
CA VAL A 228 6.21 1.98 -0.30
C VAL A 228 4.91 2.66 0.08
N ALA A 229 4.32 3.40 -0.85
CA ALA A 229 2.93 3.86 -0.77
C ALA A 229 2.03 2.64 -1.00
N TRP A 230 1.49 2.07 0.07
CA TRP A 230 0.78 0.79 0.01
C TRP A 230 -0.73 0.97 0.20
N ILE A 231 -1.50 0.98 -0.91
CA ILE A 231 -2.97 0.87 -0.91
C ILE A 231 -3.32 -0.57 -1.33
N GLY A 232 -2.87 -1.54 -0.54
CA GLY A 232 -3.01 -2.97 -0.83
C GLY A 232 -4.24 -3.61 -0.19
N TYR A 233 -5.08 -2.85 0.49
CA TYR A 233 -6.33 -3.33 1.08
C TYR A 233 -7.48 -2.36 0.81
N ARG A 234 -8.70 -2.86 0.93
CA ARG A 234 -9.89 -2.00 0.87
C ARG A 234 -10.06 -1.31 2.22
N THR A 235 -9.85 -0.01 2.27
CA THR A 235 -10.08 0.82 3.45
C THR A 235 -11.59 0.92 3.75
N PRO A 236 -12.01 1.07 5.01
CA PRO A 236 -13.40 1.35 5.31
C PRO A 236 -13.82 2.71 4.76
N PRO A 237 -15.09 2.86 4.32
CA PRO A 237 -15.62 4.18 4.02
C PRO A 237 -15.72 5.02 5.30
N PRO A 238 -15.74 6.36 5.18
CA PRO A 238 -16.00 7.24 6.31
C PRO A 238 -17.31 6.88 7.04
N GLY A 239 -17.26 6.75 8.36
CA GLY A 239 -18.42 6.43 9.18
C GLY A 239 -18.24 5.21 10.09
N VAL A 240 -19.35 4.57 10.46
CA VAL A 240 -19.40 3.50 11.45
C VAL A 240 -18.54 2.27 11.08
N ASP A 241 -18.33 2.00 9.81
CA ASP A 241 -17.53 0.86 9.34
C ASP A 241 -16.07 0.94 9.84
N ALA A 242 -15.55 2.15 10.05
CA ALA A 242 -14.21 2.36 10.60
C ALA A 242 -14.11 1.99 12.10
N THR A 243 -15.22 1.87 12.81
CA THR A 243 -15.23 1.39 14.19
C THR A 243 -15.26 -0.14 14.29
N LEU A 244 -15.37 -0.84 13.13
CA LEU A 244 -15.46 -2.30 13.05
C LEU A 244 -14.15 -2.89 12.53
N GLY A 245 -13.75 -4.08 13.06
CA GLY A 245 -12.51 -4.77 12.68
C GLY A 245 -12.49 -5.44 11.30
N ALA A 246 -13.65 -5.58 10.64
CA ALA A 246 -13.79 -6.43 9.46
C ALA A 246 -12.92 -6.03 8.25
N TYR A 247 -12.55 -4.77 8.09
CA TYR A 247 -11.63 -4.30 7.05
C TYR A 247 -10.17 -4.59 7.43
N ALA A 248 -9.83 -4.45 8.71
CA ALA A 248 -8.51 -4.78 9.24
C ALA A 248 -8.23 -6.28 9.12
N GLU A 249 -9.16 -7.14 9.56
CA GLU A 249 -9.05 -8.60 9.43
C GLU A 249 -8.78 -9.07 7.98
N ARG A 250 -9.40 -8.41 7.00
CA ARG A 250 -9.18 -8.72 5.58
C ARG A 250 -7.90 -8.13 5.01
N GLY A 251 -7.46 -6.99 5.52
CA GLY A 251 -6.26 -6.28 5.06
C GLY A 251 -4.97 -6.85 5.64
N ALA A 252 -4.99 -7.25 6.91
CA ALA A 252 -3.82 -7.71 7.64
C ALA A 252 -3.03 -8.84 6.92
N PRO A 253 -3.64 -9.92 6.43
CA PRO A 253 -2.90 -10.95 5.71
C PRO A 253 -2.28 -10.47 4.39
N LEU A 254 -2.84 -9.42 3.75
CA LEU A 254 -2.30 -8.85 2.52
C LEU A 254 -1.00 -8.09 2.78
N LEU A 255 -0.98 -7.25 3.83
CA LEU A 255 0.24 -6.55 4.26
C LEU A 255 1.33 -7.54 4.70
N ALA A 256 0.94 -8.56 5.48
CA ALA A 256 1.86 -9.59 5.94
C ALA A 256 2.46 -10.39 4.77
N SER A 257 1.69 -10.67 3.71
CA SER A 257 2.19 -11.33 2.49
C SER A 257 3.18 -10.46 1.75
N GLU A 258 2.87 -9.18 1.52
CA GLU A 258 3.76 -8.24 0.81
C GLU A 258 5.11 -8.09 1.53
N ILE A 259 5.10 -7.93 2.87
CA ILE A 259 6.33 -7.86 3.67
C ILE A 259 7.11 -9.17 3.63
N ALA A 260 6.44 -10.32 3.74
CA ALA A 260 7.08 -11.62 3.61
C ALA A 260 7.67 -11.84 2.21
N GLY A 261 6.98 -11.33 1.18
CA GLY A 261 7.46 -11.30 -0.20
C GLY A 261 8.75 -10.51 -0.36
N LEU A 262 8.83 -9.34 0.26
CA LEU A 262 10.03 -8.51 0.29
C LEU A 262 11.20 -9.27 0.93
N HIS A 263 11.02 -9.82 2.13
CA HIS A 263 12.06 -10.60 2.80
C HIS A 263 12.53 -11.79 1.97
N ALA A 264 11.60 -12.47 1.29
CA ALA A 264 11.94 -13.62 0.44
C ALA A 264 12.73 -13.18 -0.80
N ALA A 265 12.28 -12.15 -1.52
CA ALA A 265 12.94 -11.62 -2.71
C ALA A 265 14.35 -11.07 -2.40
N ARG A 266 14.53 -10.52 -1.19
CA ARG A 266 15.78 -9.91 -0.72
C ARG A 266 16.65 -10.86 0.12
N ARG A 267 16.29 -12.15 0.20
CA ARG A 267 17.04 -13.14 1.01
C ARG A 267 18.51 -13.25 0.56
N GLY A 268 19.42 -13.02 1.48
CA GLY A 268 20.86 -13.01 1.20
C GLY A 268 21.40 -11.69 0.63
N GLY A 269 20.55 -10.66 0.51
CA GLY A 269 20.94 -9.29 0.19
C GLY A 269 21.17 -8.44 1.46
N ASP A 270 21.40 -7.15 1.25
CA ASP A 270 21.73 -6.19 2.31
C ASP A 270 20.51 -5.53 2.97
N LEU A 271 19.32 -6.14 2.90
CA LEU A 271 18.13 -5.61 3.59
C LEU A 271 18.34 -5.69 5.11
N SER A 272 18.49 -4.56 5.75
CA SER A 272 18.82 -4.45 7.17
C SER A 272 17.66 -4.05 8.06
N ALA A 273 16.62 -3.41 7.50
CA ALA A 273 15.43 -3.01 8.23
C ALA A 273 14.20 -2.93 7.35
N VAL A 274 13.08 -3.39 7.88
CA VAL A 274 11.74 -3.15 7.35
C VAL A 274 10.91 -2.46 8.44
N SER A 275 10.23 -1.38 8.10
CA SER A 275 9.40 -0.61 9.03
C SER A 275 8.03 -0.34 8.44
N VAL A 276 7.06 -0.02 9.31
CA VAL A 276 5.70 0.35 8.94
C VAL A 276 5.33 1.68 9.59
N ILE A 277 4.87 2.64 8.79
CA ILE A 277 4.19 3.85 9.26
C ILE A 277 2.73 3.69 8.86
N ALA A 278 1.83 3.71 9.83
CA ALA A 278 0.41 3.54 9.57
C ALA A 278 -0.38 4.71 10.13
N HIS A 279 -1.33 5.20 9.34
CA HIS A 279 -2.19 6.32 9.71
C HIS A 279 -3.62 5.83 10.02
N SER A 280 -4.22 6.40 11.05
CA SER A 280 -5.63 6.21 11.39
C SER A 280 -6.02 4.72 11.48
N TYR A 281 -7.07 4.28 10.78
CA TYR A 281 -7.51 2.88 10.70
C TYR A 281 -6.43 1.94 10.14
N GLY A 282 -5.50 2.47 9.34
CA GLY A 282 -4.35 1.69 8.87
C GLY A 282 -3.48 1.16 10.01
N SER A 283 -3.43 1.85 11.15
CA SER A 283 -2.71 1.39 12.34
C SER A 283 -3.38 0.16 12.98
N THR A 284 -4.72 0.10 13.02
CA THR A 284 -5.47 -1.09 13.44
C THR A 284 -5.15 -2.28 12.54
N MET A 285 -5.25 -2.09 11.23
CA MET A 285 -5.00 -3.14 10.24
C MET A 285 -3.54 -3.63 10.27
N ALA A 286 -2.58 -2.71 10.38
CA ALA A 286 -1.16 -3.07 10.45
C ALA A 286 -0.83 -3.76 11.79
N ALA A 287 -1.44 -3.33 12.91
CA ALA A 287 -1.29 -4.01 14.20
C ALA A 287 -1.75 -5.46 14.13
N ASP A 288 -2.91 -5.73 13.52
CA ASP A 288 -3.40 -7.10 13.31
C ASP A 288 -2.41 -7.95 12.49
N ALA A 289 -1.82 -7.35 11.43
CA ALA A 289 -0.83 -8.04 10.60
C ALA A 289 0.43 -8.42 11.40
N LEU A 290 0.93 -7.49 12.21
CA LEU A 290 2.15 -7.67 12.99
C LEU A 290 1.93 -8.59 14.21
N ALA A 291 0.76 -8.54 14.84
CA ALA A 291 0.41 -9.45 15.93
C ALA A 291 0.22 -10.90 15.45
N ALA A 292 -0.34 -11.09 14.26
CA ALA A 292 -0.58 -12.41 13.70
C ALA A 292 0.70 -13.14 13.28
N ARG A 293 1.80 -12.42 13.00
CA ARG A 293 3.01 -13.00 12.42
C ARG A 293 4.26 -12.15 12.69
N ASP A 294 5.34 -12.81 13.11
CA ASP A 294 6.67 -12.19 13.14
C ASP A 294 7.16 -11.96 11.71
N LEU A 295 7.28 -10.68 11.34
CA LEU A 295 7.70 -10.20 10.03
C LEU A 295 9.06 -9.49 10.08
N ASP A 296 9.83 -9.66 11.17
CA ASP A 296 11.13 -9.00 11.40
C ASP A 296 11.07 -7.47 11.20
N ILE A 297 10.11 -6.82 11.88
CA ILE A 297 9.89 -5.37 11.77
C ILE A 297 10.84 -4.63 12.69
N HIS A 298 11.58 -3.64 12.13
CA HIS A 298 12.43 -2.74 12.89
C HIS A 298 11.59 -1.75 13.72
N ALA A 299 10.67 -1.05 13.08
CA ALA A 299 9.82 -0.07 13.76
C ALA A 299 8.38 -0.10 13.21
N PHE A 300 7.42 0.04 14.12
CA PHE A 300 6.02 0.30 13.80
C PHE A 300 5.62 1.66 14.38
N VAL A 301 5.21 2.58 13.53
CA VAL A 301 4.81 3.94 13.89
C VAL A 301 3.33 4.11 13.59
N MET A 302 2.56 4.48 14.61
CA MET A 302 1.12 4.73 14.53
C MET A 302 0.87 6.23 14.67
N LEU A 303 0.28 6.85 13.65
CA LEU A 303 -0.02 8.29 13.61
C LEU A 303 -1.54 8.50 13.53
N GLY A 304 -2.11 9.32 14.42
CA GLY A 304 -3.56 9.54 14.49
C GLY A 304 -4.34 8.22 14.59
N SER A 305 -3.89 7.30 15.44
CA SER A 305 -4.35 5.91 15.45
C SER A 305 -5.83 5.77 15.81
N ALA A 306 -6.58 5.02 14.99
CA ALA A 306 -7.93 4.57 15.32
C ALA A 306 -7.96 3.45 16.38
N GLY A 307 -6.83 3.17 17.02
CA GLY A 307 -6.69 2.21 18.11
C GLY A 307 -6.23 0.82 17.66
N VAL A 308 -5.85 0.03 18.63
CA VAL A 308 -5.41 -1.37 18.48
C VAL A 308 -6.47 -2.28 19.08
N GLU A 309 -6.80 -3.39 18.42
CA GLU A 309 -7.82 -4.33 18.87
C GLU A 309 -7.50 -4.88 20.27
N ASP A 310 -8.50 -5.08 21.10
CA ASP A 310 -8.37 -5.56 22.51
C ASP A 310 -7.67 -6.92 22.63
N GLY A 311 -7.63 -7.69 21.55
CA GLY A 311 -6.92 -8.97 21.49
C GLY A 311 -5.40 -8.84 21.50
N ILE A 312 -4.85 -7.65 21.27
CA ILE A 312 -3.42 -7.32 21.31
C ILE A 312 -3.17 -6.60 22.62
N ALA A 313 -2.63 -7.30 23.61
CA ALA A 313 -2.59 -6.79 24.99
C ALA A 313 -1.63 -5.60 25.18
N ASP A 314 -0.48 -5.64 24.50
CA ASP A 314 0.52 -4.57 24.57
C ASP A 314 1.44 -4.56 23.33
N ALA A 315 2.34 -3.58 23.25
CA ALA A 315 3.26 -3.39 22.15
C ALA A 315 4.19 -4.57 21.87
N ARG A 316 4.43 -5.46 22.83
CA ARG A 316 5.26 -6.66 22.65
C ARG A 316 4.59 -7.71 21.79
N ASP A 317 3.27 -7.70 21.72
CA ASP A 317 2.49 -8.63 20.90
C ASP A 317 2.57 -8.25 19.40
N LEU A 318 3.08 -7.06 19.06
CA LEU A 318 3.17 -6.55 17.69
C LEU A 318 4.39 -7.05 16.90
N HIS A 319 5.24 -7.88 17.49
CA HIS A 319 6.44 -8.42 16.84
C HIS A 319 7.30 -7.37 16.09
N ALA A 320 7.34 -6.13 16.62
CA ALA A 320 8.20 -5.06 16.14
C ALA A 320 9.24 -4.72 17.24
N ARG A 321 10.47 -4.41 16.83
CA ARG A 321 11.56 -4.10 17.81
C ARG A 321 11.29 -2.79 18.53
N HIS A 322 10.68 -1.83 17.83
CA HIS A 322 10.31 -0.52 18.36
C HIS A 322 8.87 -0.21 17.95
N VAL A 323 8.06 0.26 18.88
CA VAL A 323 6.67 0.66 18.64
C VAL A 323 6.48 2.09 19.10
N TYR A 324 5.99 2.93 18.20
CA TYR A 324 5.76 4.35 18.45
C TYR A 324 4.32 4.74 18.15
N ALA A 325 3.82 5.75 18.87
CA ALA A 325 2.50 6.32 18.62
C ALA A 325 2.56 7.85 18.78
N GLY A 326 1.98 8.58 17.83
CA GLY A 326 1.84 10.04 17.88
C GLY A 326 0.44 10.46 17.47
N GLU A 327 -0.10 11.50 18.15
CA GLU A 327 -1.42 12.03 17.85
C GLU A 327 -1.46 13.51 18.20
N ALA A 328 -1.99 14.33 17.29
CA ALA A 328 -2.17 15.76 17.49
C ALA A 328 -3.25 16.04 18.53
N ALA A 329 -3.08 17.13 19.27
CA ALA A 329 -4.02 17.52 20.32
C ALA A 329 -5.45 17.78 19.79
N ASP A 330 -5.55 18.24 18.53
CA ASP A 330 -6.82 18.57 17.86
C ASP A 330 -7.34 17.43 16.97
N ASP A 331 -6.79 16.20 17.10
CA ASP A 331 -7.23 15.03 16.35
C ASP A 331 -8.40 14.33 17.04
N ASP A 332 -9.58 14.92 16.94
CA ASP A 332 -10.81 14.31 17.48
C ASP A 332 -11.21 13.04 16.72
N GLU A 333 -10.85 12.92 15.45
CA GLU A 333 -11.25 11.80 14.58
C GLU A 333 -10.59 10.48 15.01
N ALA A 334 -9.32 10.50 15.39
CA ALA A 334 -8.63 9.35 15.94
C ALA A 334 -9.34 8.82 17.20
N SER A 335 -9.79 9.71 18.09
CA SER A 335 -10.50 9.32 19.31
C SER A 335 -11.85 8.64 19.05
N TRP A 336 -12.58 9.06 18.00
CA TRP A 336 -13.81 8.39 17.56
C TRP A 336 -13.55 6.98 17.03
N GLY A 337 -12.44 6.77 16.33
CA GLY A 337 -12.04 5.45 15.83
C GLY A 337 -11.76 4.44 16.94
N ARG A 338 -11.41 4.92 18.15
CA ARG A 338 -11.05 4.08 19.31
C ARG A 338 -12.21 3.64 20.20
N LEU A 339 -13.47 3.89 19.85
CA LEU A 339 -14.63 3.55 20.70
C LEU A 339 -14.65 2.09 21.19
N SER A 340 -14.04 1.17 20.47
CA SER A 340 -13.96 -0.25 20.79
C SER A 340 -12.52 -0.79 20.80
N ARG A 341 -11.51 0.08 20.92
CA ARG A 341 -10.09 -0.28 20.79
C ARG A 341 -9.23 0.46 21.80
N GLN A 342 -8.05 -0.06 22.06
CA GLN A 342 -7.07 0.54 22.94
C GLN A 342 -6.36 1.72 22.27
N ASP A 343 -6.08 2.77 23.06
CA ASP A 343 -5.17 3.85 22.65
C ASP A 343 -3.72 3.36 22.75
N PRO A 344 -2.96 3.30 21.64
CA PRO A 344 -1.58 2.85 21.69
C PRO A 344 -0.65 3.81 22.47
N ARG A 345 -1.09 5.04 22.78
CA ARG A 345 -0.36 6.01 23.62
C ARG A 345 -0.61 5.78 25.12
N ALA A 346 -1.59 4.94 25.47
CA ALA A 346 -1.88 4.68 26.88
C ALA A 346 -0.65 4.10 27.60
N PRO A 347 -0.33 4.55 28.82
CA PRO A 347 0.89 4.14 29.53
C PRO A 347 1.04 2.63 29.70
N GLY A 348 -0.08 1.89 29.69
CA GLY A 348 -0.09 0.43 29.83
C GLY A 348 0.19 -0.32 28.53
N PHE A 349 0.08 0.32 27.36
CA PHE A 349 0.28 -0.33 26.08
C PHE A 349 1.78 -0.56 25.76
N GLY A 350 2.66 0.36 26.17
CA GLY A 350 4.10 0.21 26.02
C GLY A 350 4.69 0.70 24.70
N ALA A 351 3.93 1.44 23.89
CA ALA A 351 4.50 2.19 22.76
C ALA A 351 5.20 3.46 23.28
N THR A 352 6.29 3.86 22.64
CA THR A 352 6.92 5.15 22.88
C THR A 352 6.10 6.25 22.24
N VAL A 353 5.64 7.23 23.02
CA VAL A 353 4.89 8.37 22.49
C VAL A 353 5.88 9.34 21.85
N ILE A 354 5.61 9.70 20.58
CA ILE A 354 6.40 10.69 19.84
C ILE A 354 5.63 11.99 19.70
N ALA A 355 6.35 13.11 19.77
CA ALA A 355 5.80 14.44 19.62
C ALA A 355 5.38 14.73 18.17
N VAL A 356 4.29 15.49 18.01
CA VAL A 356 3.70 15.88 16.73
C VAL A 356 3.22 17.32 16.72
N ASP A 357 3.36 18.04 17.87
CA ASP A 357 2.77 19.36 18.08
C ASP A 357 3.67 20.51 17.58
N GLY A 358 4.78 20.15 16.92
CA GLY A 358 5.76 21.08 16.37
C GLY A 358 6.86 21.48 17.36
N ASP A 359 8.02 21.79 16.80
CA ASP A 359 9.19 22.30 17.55
C ASP A 359 9.69 23.60 16.90
N PRO A 360 9.17 24.78 17.31
CA PRO A 360 9.57 26.05 16.75
C PRO A 360 11.05 26.36 16.90
N ALA A 361 11.71 25.80 17.93
CA ALA A 361 13.15 26.00 18.14
C ALA A 361 14.00 25.33 17.04
N HIS A 362 13.47 24.30 16.40
CA HIS A 362 14.08 23.59 15.28
C HIS A 362 13.37 23.85 13.94
N GLY A 363 12.38 24.76 13.90
CA GLY A 363 11.61 25.11 12.70
C GLY A 363 10.66 24.01 12.24
N LEU A 364 10.19 23.13 13.15
CA LEU A 364 9.26 22.06 12.83
C LEU A 364 7.82 22.50 13.05
N LEU A 365 6.97 22.15 12.09
CA LEU A 365 5.57 22.50 12.06
C LEU A 365 4.73 21.52 12.90
N PRO A 366 3.63 21.99 13.54
CA PRO A 366 2.68 21.12 14.22
C PRO A 366 1.78 20.39 13.22
N VAL A 367 1.26 19.24 13.62
CA VAL A 367 0.10 18.63 12.97
C VAL A 367 -1.17 19.33 13.44
N THR A 368 -2.10 19.59 12.51
CA THR A 368 -3.34 20.33 12.78
C THR A 368 -4.56 19.47 12.39
N GLY A 369 -4.88 18.47 13.19
CA GLY A 369 -6.03 17.58 12.96
C GLY A 369 -5.64 16.19 12.45
N HIS A 370 -6.53 15.53 11.70
CA HIS A 370 -6.43 14.08 11.42
C HIS A 370 -5.75 13.71 10.10
N ALA A 371 -5.64 14.61 9.15
CA ALA A 371 -5.18 14.28 7.82
C ALA A 371 -3.76 13.65 7.80
N PRO A 372 -3.48 12.61 6.99
CA PRO A 372 -2.13 12.08 6.83
C PRO A 372 -1.21 13.05 6.10
N VAL A 373 -1.72 13.71 5.06
CA VAL A 373 -1.02 14.69 4.23
C VAL A 373 -2.03 15.66 3.65
N LEU A 374 -1.71 16.93 3.65
CA LEU A 374 -2.52 18.02 3.08
C LEU A 374 -1.79 18.69 1.93
N HIS A 375 -0.47 18.85 2.07
CA HIS A 375 0.36 19.56 1.13
C HIS A 375 0.91 18.67 0.01
N SER A 376 0.76 19.16 -1.22
CA SER A 376 1.27 18.53 -2.43
C SER A 376 1.42 19.58 -3.52
N PRO A 377 2.24 19.36 -4.57
CA PRO A 377 2.41 20.34 -5.64
C PRO A 377 1.11 20.82 -6.30
N TRP A 378 0.08 19.98 -6.31
CA TRP A 378 -1.24 20.36 -6.87
C TRP A 378 -2.22 20.89 -5.84
N ASN A 379 -2.11 20.57 -4.55
CA ASN A 379 -2.95 21.14 -3.51
C ASN A 379 -2.48 22.55 -3.13
N ASP A 380 -1.18 22.81 -3.24
CA ASP A 380 -0.56 24.10 -2.92
C ASP A 380 -0.62 25.12 -4.08
N ASP A 381 -1.17 24.71 -5.22
CA ASP A 381 -1.43 25.60 -6.36
C ASP A 381 -2.89 26.09 -6.30
N PRO A 382 -3.16 27.40 -6.02
CA PRO A 382 -4.50 27.94 -5.92
C PRO A 382 -5.30 27.86 -7.24
N ASP A 383 -4.60 27.73 -8.36
CA ASP A 383 -5.21 27.60 -9.68
C ASP A 383 -5.44 26.14 -10.08
N SER A 384 -5.09 25.20 -9.21
CA SER A 384 -5.22 23.77 -9.47
C SER A 384 -6.69 23.31 -9.52
N ARG A 385 -6.86 22.12 -10.08
CA ARG A 385 -8.17 21.47 -10.15
C ARG A 385 -8.75 21.15 -8.76
N ALA A 386 -7.92 21.00 -7.75
CA ALA A 386 -8.34 20.73 -6.37
C ALA A 386 -9.30 21.83 -5.87
N TRP A 387 -8.99 23.09 -6.16
CA TRP A 387 -9.77 24.26 -5.73
C TRP A 387 -10.88 24.67 -6.72
N SER A 388 -10.88 24.14 -7.94
CA SER A 388 -11.81 24.54 -9.01
C SER A 388 -13.28 24.18 -8.72
N THR A 389 -13.55 23.28 -7.78
CA THR A 389 -14.90 22.89 -7.35
C THR A 389 -15.59 23.98 -6.52
N ILE A 390 -14.83 24.90 -5.91
CA ILE A 390 -15.33 26.01 -5.13
C ILE A 390 -15.64 27.16 -6.08
N SER A 391 -16.92 27.38 -6.34
CA SER A 391 -17.38 28.37 -7.34
C SER A 391 -17.24 29.81 -6.88
N ASP A 392 -17.34 30.08 -5.56
CA ASP A 392 -17.18 31.43 -4.98
C ASP A 392 -15.68 31.75 -4.83
N PRO A 393 -15.18 32.80 -5.50
CA PRO A 393 -13.77 33.18 -5.41
C PRO A 393 -13.34 33.62 -3.99
N ALA A 394 -14.23 34.23 -3.22
CA ALA A 394 -13.90 34.66 -1.85
C ALA A 394 -13.83 33.46 -0.89
N GLN A 395 -14.75 32.54 -1.03
CA GLN A 395 -14.71 31.28 -0.29
C GLN A 395 -13.45 30.49 -0.65
N ARG A 396 -13.14 30.33 -1.94
CA ARG A 396 -11.93 29.64 -2.42
C ARG A 396 -10.66 30.24 -1.82
N ALA A 397 -10.54 31.57 -1.83
CA ALA A 397 -9.37 32.24 -1.26
C ALA A 397 -9.26 32.03 0.25
N ALA A 398 -10.37 32.03 0.98
CA ALA A 398 -10.38 31.80 2.43
C ALA A 398 -10.02 30.34 2.77
N GLU A 399 -10.55 29.37 2.00
CA GLU A 399 -10.23 27.96 2.21
C GLU A 399 -8.78 27.63 1.81
N PHE A 400 -8.26 28.26 0.75
CA PHE A 400 -6.85 28.13 0.37
C PHE A 400 -5.92 28.71 1.46
N GLN A 401 -6.27 29.89 2.01
CA GLN A 401 -5.51 30.47 3.12
C GLN A 401 -5.53 29.56 4.36
N ALA A 402 -6.68 28.97 4.69
CA ALA A 402 -6.78 28.02 5.79
C ALA A 402 -5.93 26.76 5.53
N HIS A 403 -5.88 26.29 4.28
CA HIS A 403 -5.02 25.18 3.87
C HIS A 403 -3.54 25.48 4.11
N GLU A 404 -3.06 26.69 3.81
CA GLU A 404 -1.66 27.08 4.04
C GLU A 404 -1.23 27.03 5.52
N GLU A 405 -2.18 27.05 6.46
CA GLU A 405 -1.95 27.04 7.90
C GLU A 405 -2.19 25.67 8.55
N THR A 406 -2.58 24.65 7.76
CA THR A 406 -2.92 23.31 8.26
C THR A 406 -1.94 22.27 7.75
N TYR A 407 -1.55 21.31 8.60
CA TYR A 407 -0.55 20.29 8.25
C TYR A 407 -0.99 18.90 8.71
N GLY A 408 -0.84 17.92 7.84
CA GLY A 408 -1.04 16.52 8.15
C GLY A 408 0.18 15.86 8.81
N TYR A 409 0.00 14.66 9.31
CA TYR A 409 1.05 13.91 10.02
C TYR A 409 2.33 13.70 9.20
N LEU A 410 2.21 13.57 7.89
CA LEU A 410 3.32 13.25 6.98
C LEU A 410 3.57 14.37 5.95
N ASP A 411 3.13 15.59 6.26
CA ASP A 411 3.52 16.77 5.48
C ASP A 411 4.96 17.17 5.73
N ALA A 412 5.61 17.63 4.68
CA ALA A 412 7.00 18.09 4.75
C ALA A 412 7.18 19.20 5.81
N GLY A 413 8.22 19.08 6.61
CA GLY A 413 8.55 20.05 7.66
C GLY A 413 7.83 19.83 8.98
N THR A 414 6.91 18.88 9.12
CA THR A 414 6.26 18.59 10.41
C THR A 414 7.18 17.82 11.36
N GLU A 415 6.98 18.05 12.67
CA GLU A 415 7.65 17.27 13.71
C GLU A 415 7.31 15.79 13.64
N SER A 416 6.04 15.50 13.33
CA SER A 416 5.55 14.14 13.16
C SER A 416 6.31 13.37 12.07
N LEU A 417 6.45 13.94 10.87
CA LEU A 417 7.20 13.34 9.78
C LEU A 417 8.67 13.11 10.16
N ARG A 418 9.30 14.12 10.78
CA ARG A 418 10.69 13.99 11.24
C ARG A 418 10.84 12.86 12.25
N ASN A 419 9.96 12.76 13.25
CA ASN A 419 10.01 11.73 14.27
C ASN A 419 9.71 10.34 13.70
N ALA A 420 8.75 10.22 12.76
CA ALA A 420 8.51 8.99 12.03
C ALA A 420 9.72 8.55 11.18
N ALA A 421 10.42 9.50 10.54
CA ALA A 421 11.64 9.21 9.79
C ALA A 421 12.78 8.73 10.71
N ILE A 422 12.95 9.35 11.88
CA ILE A 422 13.93 8.92 12.90
C ILE A 422 13.58 7.52 13.41
N ALA A 423 12.31 7.26 13.74
CA ALA A 423 11.82 5.98 14.25
C ALA A 423 12.11 4.82 13.26
N THR A 424 11.95 5.08 11.98
CA THR A 424 12.11 4.08 10.91
C THR A 424 13.54 3.99 10.35
N THR A 425 14.49 4.81 10.85
CA THR A 425 15.91 4.79 10.43
C THR A 425 16.77 4.20 11.54
N PRO A 426 17.28 2.97 11.45
CA PRO A 426 17.83 2.20 12.57
C PRO A 426 18.92 2.90 13.41
N HIS A 427 19.82 3.63 12.80
CA HIS A 427 20.89 4.34 13.52
C HIS A 427 20.45 5.69 14.13
N ALA A 428 19.32 6.22 13.70
CA ALA A 428 18.71 7.44 14.25
C ALA A 428 17.75 7.14 15.42
N THR A 429 17.17 5.95 15.50
CA THR A 429 16.15 5.53 16.48
C THR A 429 16.54 5.81 17.93
N ALA A 430 17.83 5.64 18.31
CA ALA A 430 18.33 5.91 19.65
C ALA A 430 18.13 7.38 20.12
N VAL A 431 17.76 8.31 19.25
CA VAL A 431 17.43 9.69 19.62
C VAL A 431 16.05 9.74 20.30
N LEU A 432 15.07 9.01 19.76
CA LEU A 432 13.70 8.95 20.32
C LEU A 432 13.66 8.14 21.61
N ASP A 433 14.39 7.03 21.68
CA ASP A 433 14.44 6.18 22.88
C ASP A 433 15.00 6.93 24.12
N ARG A 434 15.84 7.93 23.89
CA ARG A 434 16.41 8.78 24.96
C ARG A 434 15.49 9.93 25.39
N ALA A 435 14.55 10.34 24.53
CA ALA A 435 13.62 11.43 24.82
C ALA A 435 12.37 10.95 25.58
N GLY A 436 12.04 9.66 25.53
CA GLY A 436 10.89 9.05 26.18
C GLY A 436 11.16 8.38 27.53
N GLY A 437 12.40 8.49 28.06
CA GLY A 437 12.86 7.88 29.33
C GLY A 437 12.86 8.83 30.53
#